data_edf51c229a3d3e4068077ec77d6bc1f1
#
_entry.id   edf51c229a3d3e4068077ec77d6bc1f1
#
_cell.length_a   1.000
_cell.length_b   1.000
_cell.length_c   1.000
_cell.angle_alpha   90.00
_cell.angle_beta   90.00
_cell.angle_gamma   90.00
#
_symmetry.space_group_name_H-M   'P 1'
#
loop_
_entity.id
_entity.type
_entity.pdbx_description
1 polymer ?
#
loop_
_entity_poly.entity_id
_entity_poly.type
_entity_poly.pdbx_seq_one_letter_code
_entity_poly.pdbx_strand_id
1 'polypeptide(L)'
;QSMFNNDKRLAILPNVGPLVMPTTKAQYGQSSFPKPASLFSHNDQANTWQALAPEGATRGWGGRMGDVLSSMNARPVFTSISAAGNAVWLAGDAIQQYQVGSNGAIRMGIDGNGRVFGSADVGAAMQRIVSSTRGTHVFERDMAALGARAIDAELALRTALKPASDALFGTAPSSGGYNANNDPKLQYDNPLTGAKSFNSLAQQL
;
A
#
# COMPACT_ATOMS: atom_id res chain seq x y z
N GLN A 1 16.08 -15.55 10.69
CA GLN A 1 16.70 -16.49 11.63
C GLN A 1 17.54 -15.76 12.68
N SER A 2 18.35 -14.74 12.29
CA SER A 2 19.16 -13.94 13.24
C SER A 2 18.30 -13.25 14.29
N MET A 3 17.27 -12.52 13.89
CA MET A 3 16.39 -11.76 14.81
C MET A 3 15.76 -12.64 15.90
N PHE A 4 15.42 -13.89 15.58
CA PHE A 4 14.81 -14.81 16.52
C PHE A 4 15.86 -15.52 17.41
N ASN A 5 16.88 -16.12 16.76
CA ASN A 5 17.83 -16.98 17.47
C ASN A 5 18.92 -16.20 18.20
N ASN A 6 19.47 -15.16 17.56
CA ASN A 6 20.64 -14.43 18.08
C ASN A 6 20.23 -13.16 18.82
N ASP A 7 19.46 -12.31 18.18
CA ASP A 7 19.15 -10.97 18.69
C ASP A 7 18.01 -10.99 19.72
N LYS A 8 17.21 -12.07 19.76
CA LYS A 8 16.04 -12.21 20.64
C LYS A 8 15.01 -11.06 20.51
N ARG A 9 14.91 -10.47 19.31
CA ARG A 9 14.02 -9.33 19.04
C ARG A 9 12.76 -9.72 18.25
N LEU A 10 12.55 -11.00 17.99
CA LEU A 10 11.39 -11.54 17.31
C LEU A 10 10.74 -12.61 18.17
N ALA A 11 9.42 -12.51 18.38
CA ALA A 11 8.60 -13.53 19.00
C ALA A 11 7.58 -14.09 18.00
N ILE A 12 7.29 -15.37 18.09
CA ILE A 12 6.25 -16.03 17.32
C ILE A 12 5.09 -16.32 18.25
N LEU A 13 3.91 -15.82 17.91
CA LEU A 13 2.67 -16.07 18.64
C LEU A 13 1.81 -17.05 17.82
N PRO A 14 1.89 -18.35 18.07
CA PRO A 14 1.07 -19.34 17.39
C PRO A 14 -0.36 -19.35 17.93
N ASN A 15 -1.28 -19.97 17.18
CA ASN A 15 -2.68 -20.17 17.57
C ASN A 15 -3.47 -18.86 17.83
N VAL A 16 -3.07 -17.78 17.19
CA VAL A 16 -3.84 -16.53 17.17
C VAL A 16 -4.78 -16.55 15.95
N GLY A 17 -6.05 -16.28 16.17
CA GLY A 17 -7.05 -16.29 15.10
C GLY A 17 -8.24 -15.40 15.42
N PRO A 18 -9.15 -15.16 14.46
CA PRO A 18 -10.30 -14.27 14.61
C PRO A 18 -11.47 -14.90 15.39
N LEU A 19 -11.26 -15.94 16.16
CA LEU A 19 -12.31 -16.53 16.98
C LEU A 19 -12.74 -15.59 18.11
N VAL A 20 -14.03 -15.50 18.36
CA VAL A 20 -14.62 -14.70 19.45
C VAL A 20 -14.17 -15.22 20.81
N MET A 21 -14.02 -16.54 20.92
CA MET A 21 -13.54 -17.26 22.11
C MET A 21 -12.98 -18.61 21.70
N PRO A 22 -12.19 -19.27 22.56
CA PRO A 22 -11.70 -20.63 22.30
C PRO A 22 -12.85 -21.57 21.99
N THR A 23 -12.77 -22.29 20.89
CA THR A 23 -13.90 -23.08 20.34
C THR A 23 -13.46 -24.51 20.05
N THR A 24 -14.15 -25.48 20.62
CA THR A 24 -13.99 -26.90 20.29
C THR A 24 -14.79 -27.26 19.04
N LYS A 25 -14.47 -28.40 18.41
CA LYS A 25 -15.23 -28.91 17.28
C LYS A 25 -16.72 -29.13 17.59
N ALA A 26 -17.06 -29.59 18.80
CA ALA A 26 -18.44 -29.78 19.22
C ALA A 26 -19.18 -28.44 19.36
N GLN A 27 -18.54 -27.44 19.94
CA GLN A 27 -19.08 -26.09 20.06
C GLN A 27 -19.26 -25.40 18.71
N TYR A 28 -18.33 -25.64 17.79
CA TYR A 28 -18.45 -25.11 16.42
C TYR A 28 -19.75 -25.57 15.72
N GLY A 29 -20.18 -26.81 15.94
CA GLY A 29 -21.44 -27.35 15.41
C GLY A 29 -22.72 -26.75 16.00
N GLN A 30 -22.62 -26.00 17.12
CA GLN A 30 -23.78 -25.39 17.75
C GLN A 30 -24.10 -24.02 17.14
N SER A 31 -25.31 -23.81 16.67
CA SER A 31 -25.74 -22.52 16.07
C SER A 31 -25.70 -21.34 17.05
N SER A 32 -25.96 -21.59 18.32
CA SER A 32 -25.96 -20.59 19.39
C SER A 32 -24.57 -20.21 19.91
N PHE A 33 -23.52 -20.97 19.53
CA PHE A 33 -22.18 -20.68 20.01
C PHE A 33 -21.57 -19.47 19.27
N PRO A 34 -20.95 -18.48 19.97
CA PRO A 34 -20.41 -17.30 19.35
C PRO A 34 -19.32 -17.63 18.33
N LYS A 35 -19.52 -17.21 17.11
CA LYS A 35 -18.55 -17.39 16.00
C LYS A 35 -18.34 -16.06 15.26
N PRO A 36 -17.19 -15.85 14.65
CA PRO A 36 -17.01 -14.74 13.72
C PRO A 36 -18.03 -14.85 12.57
N ALA A 37 -18.44 -13.70 12.06
CA ALA A 37 -19.27 -13.67 10.85
C ALA A 37 -18.52 -14.37 9.69
N SER A 38 -19.26 -15.16 8.93
CA SER A 38 -18.74 -15.81 7.71
C SER A 38 -17.39 -16.53 7.90
N LEU A 39 -17.22 -17.24 9.02
CA LEU A 39 -16.02 -18.05 9.27
C LEU A 39 -15.77 -18.98 8.07
N PHE A 40 -14.54 -19.01 7.56
CA PHE A 40 -14.08 -19.66 6.31
C PHE A 40 -14.36 -18.89 5.00
N SER A 41 -15.01 -17.76 5.02
CA SER A 41 -14.96 -16.83 3.90
C SER A 41 -13.59 -16.16 3.86
N HIS A 42 -12.88 -16.24 2.75
CA HIS A 42 -11.55 -15.63 2.59
C HIS A 42 -11.60 -14.12 2.80
N ASN A 43 -12.58 -13.44 2.18
CA ASN A 43 -12.71 -12.00 2.26
C ASN A 43 -13.06 -11.52 3.67
N ASP A 44 -14.03 -12.18 4.30
CA ASP A 44 -14.44 -11.81 5.67
C ASP A 44 -13.30 -12.02 6.66
N GLN A 45 -12.56 -13.11 6.54
CA GLN A 45 -11.43 -13.36 7.43
C GLN A 45 -10.29 -12.38 7.19
N ALA A 46 -9.97 -12.07 5.94
CA ALA A 46 -8.95 -11.06 5.61
C ALA A 46 -9.34 -9.69 6.17
N ASN A 47 -10.61 -9.29 6.02
CA ASN A 47 -11.12 -8.05 6.60
C ASN A 47 -11.15 -8.07 8.12
N THR A 48 -11.52 -9.18 8.74
CA THR A 48 -11.50 -9.34 10.20
C THR A 48 -10.09 -9.13 10.75
N TRP A 49 -9.07 -9.68 10.11
CA TRP A 49 -7.67 -9.43 10.49
C TRP A 49 -7.24 -7.98 10.32
N GLN A 50 -7.72 -7.32 9.28
CA GLN A 50 -7.32 -5.96 8.95
C GLN A 50 -8.12 -4.88 9.69
N ALA A 51 -9.36 -5.18 10.08
CA ALA A 51 -10.30 -4.17 10.55
C ALA A 51 -11.14 -4.58 11.79
N LEU A 52 -11.04 -5.83 12.27
CA LEU A 52 -11.95 -6.43 13.27
C LEU A 52 -13.43 -6.46 12.82
N ALA A 53 -13.69 -6.46 11.53
CA ALA A 53 -15.03 -6.47 10.97
C ALA A 53 -15.05 -7.35 9.70
N PRO A 54 -16.20 -7.92 9.34
CA PRO A 54 -16.35 -8.70 8.12
C PRO A 54 -16.19 -7.83 6.87
N GLU A 55 -16.41 -8.42 5.70
CA GLU A 55 -16.38 -7.70 4.43
C GLU A 55 -17.28 -6.45 4.46
N GLY A 56 -16.82 -5.38 3.82
CA GLY A 56 -17.46 -4.05 3.87
C GLY A 56 -16.92 -3.13 4.95
N ALA A 57 -15.94 -3.56 5.74
CA ALA A 57 -15.23 -2.66 6.65
C ALA A 57 -14.57 -1.51 5.89
N THR A 58 -14.75 -0.30 6.38
CA THR A 58 -14.23 0.94 5.76
C THR A 58 -12.98 1.47 6.43
N ARG A 59 -12.59 0.92 7.59
CA ARG A 59 -11.48 1.39 8.42
C ARG A 59 -10.69 0.23 8.97
N GLY A 60 -9.38 0.31 8.87
CA GLY A 60 -8.48 -0.70 9.37
C GLY A 60 -7.59 -0.24 10.53
N TRP A 61 -6.82 -1.15 11.06
CA TRP A 61 -5.92 -0.88 12.18
C TRP A 61 -4.84 0.13 11.85
N GLY A 62 -4.17 -0.05 10.72
CA GLY A 62 -3.13 0.85 10.25
C GLY A 62 -3.68 2.24 9.96
N GLY A 63 -4.90 2.32 9.39
CA GLY A 63 -5.59 3.58 9.15
C GLY A 63 -5.89 4.34 10.44
N ARG A 64 -6.43 3.67 11.46
CA ARG A 64 -6.67 4.27 12.79
C ARG A 64 -5.38 4.76 13.46
N MET A 65 -4.31 3.99 13.35
CA MET A 65 -2.98 4.43 13.81
C MET A 65 -2.51 5.66 13.01
N GLY A 66 -2.69 5.63 11.72
CA GLY A 66 -2.34 6.73 10.82
C GLY A 66 -3.11 8.02 11.12
N ASP A 67 -4.39 7.94 11.48
CA ASP A 67 -5.17 9.12 11.88
C ASP A 67 -4.53 9.84 13.08
N VAL A 68 -3.99 9.09 14.03
CA VAL A 68 -3.28 9.66 15.19
C VAL A 68 -1.91 10.22 14.79
N LEU A 69 -1.19 9.54 13.90
CA LEU A 69 0.19 9.88 13.54
C LEU A 69 0.29 10.92 12.41
N SER A 70 -0.80 11.16 11.68
CA SER A 70 -0.79 12.00 10.47
C SER A 70 -0.32 13.44 10.74
N SER A 71 -0.65 13.99 11.91
CA SER A 71 -0.24 15.33 12.31
C SER A 71 1.27 15.46 12.58
N MET A 72 1.96 14.34 12.79
CA MET A 72 3.41 14.31 13.02
C MET A 72 4.20 14.34 11.70
N ASN A 73 3.54 14.08 10.57
CA ASN A 73 4.17 14.06 9.26
C ASN A 73 4.09 15.41 8.58
N ALA A 74 5.23 15.89 8.08
CA ALA A 74 5.28 17.12 7.27
C ALA A 74 4.38 17.03 6.02
N ARG A 75 4.11 15.82 5.54
CA ARG A 75 3.23 15.54 4.40
C ARG A 75 2.25 14.42 4.77
N PRO A 76 1.09 14.73 5.34
CA PRO A 76 0.12 13.74 5.82
C PRO A 76 -0.34 12.72 4.78
N VAL A 77 -0.33 13.08 3.48
CA VAL A 77 -0.69 12.19 2.37
C VAL A 77 0.17 10.92 2.32
N PHE A 78 1.40 10.97 2.84
CA PHE A 78 2.31 9.83 2.89
C PHE A 78 2.33 9.11 4.25
N THR A 79 1.38 9.39 5.13
CA THR A 79 1.24 8.64 6.38
C THR A 79 0.84 7.19 6.14
N SER A 80 0.08 6.94 5.08
CA SER A 80 -0.43 5.62 4.71
C SER A 80 -0.13 5.36 3.24
N ILE A 81 0.81 4.45 2.96
CA ILE A 81 1.24 4.12 1.60
C ILE A 81 0.98 2.64 1.34
N SER A 82 0.35 2.33 0.22
CA SER A 82 0.18 0.98 -0.27
C SER A 82 0.96 0.74 -1.55
N ALA A 83 1.80 -0.29 -1.55
CA ALA A 83 2.50 -0.78 -2.73
C ALA A 83 1.81 -2.01 -3.38
N ALA A 84 0.69 -2.47 -2.81
CA ALA A 84 0.01 -3.71 -3.23
C ALA A 84 -1.47 -3.51 -3.55
N GLY A 85 -1.90 -2.32 -3.89
CA GLY A 85 -3.30 -2.00 -4.16
C GLY A 85 -4.07 -1.56 -2.90
N ASN A 86 -5.40 -1.56 -2.98
CA ASN A 86 -6.24 -1.16 -1.86
C ASN A 86 -6.24 -2.19 -0.74
N ALA A 87 -6.00 -1.73 0.49
CA ALA A 87 -6.08 -2.55 1.69
C ALA A 87 -6.91 -1.82 2.75
N VAL A 88 -7.94 -2.47 3.28
CA VAL A 88 -8.74 -1.89 4.36
C VAL A 88 -7.88 -1.58 5.60
N TRP A 89 -6.81 -2.34 5.81
CA TRP A 89 -5.81 -2.08 6.85
C TRP A 89 -5.35 -0.62 6.90
N LEU A 90 -5.13 0.00 5.73
CA LEU A 90 -4.57 1.34 5.59
C LEU A 90 -5.62 2.47 5.56
N ALA A 91 -6.90 2.13 5.58
CA ALA A 91 -7.99 3.11 5.54
C ALA A 91 -8.29 3.63 6.96
N GLY A 92 -8.22 4.94 7.15
CA GLY A 92 -8.58 5.63 8.38
C GLY A 92 -9.84 6.47 8.25
N ASP A 93 -10.11 7.29 9.25
CA ASP A 93 -11.18 8.30 9.25
C ASP A 93 -10.75 9.56 8.49
N ALA A 94 -9.57 10.05 8.80
CA ALA A 94 -9.00 11.27 8.22
C ALA A 94 -7.99 10.95 7.12
N ILE A 95 -7.22 9.87 7.28
CA ILE A 95 -6.22 9.49 6.30
C ILE A 95 -6.80 8.51 5.27
N GLN A 96 -6.33 8.69 4.04
CA GLN A 96 -6.54 7.75 2.94
C GLN A 96 -5.20 7.21 2.47
N GLN A 97 -5.18 5.96 2.03
CA GLN A 97 -3.97 5.36 1.52
C GLN A 97 -3.55 6.01 0.19
N TYR A 98 -2.27 6.29 0.07
CA TYR A 98 -1.64 6.65 -1.18
C TYR A 98 -1.12 5.40 -1.87
N GLN A 99 -1.56 5.15 -3.10
CA GLN A 99 -1.12 3.97 -3.85
C GLN A 99 0.10 4.27 -4.70
N VAL A 100 1.09 3.38 -4.64
CA VAL A 100 2.27 3.37 -5.50
C VAL A 100 2.26 2.09 -6.32
N GLY A 101 2.35 2.20 -7.63
CA GLY A 101 2.49 1.04 -8.51
C GLY A 101 3.95 0.63 -8.70
N SER A 102 4.17 -0.50 -9.38
CA SER A 102 5.52 -0.97 -9.76
C SER A 102 6.31 0.03 -10.63
N ASN A 103 5.62 0.96 -11.25
CA ASN A 103 6.22 2.05 -12.04
C ASN A 103 6.32 3.37 -11.27
N GLY A 104 6.20 3.33 -9.94
CA GLY A 104 6.19 4.50 -9.07
C GLY A 104 4.81 5.12 -8.91
N ALA A 105 4.78 6.43 -8.70
CA ALA A 105 3.54 7.18 -8.52
C ALA A 105 2.63 7.09 -9.76
N ILE A 106 1.33 6.88 -9.53
CA ILE A 106 0.33 6.83 -10.61
C ILE A 106 0.15 8.24 -11.16
N ARG A 107 0.46 8.42 -12.43
CA ARG A 107 0.31 9.69 -13.14
C ARG A 107 -1.01 9.71 -13.90
N MET A 108 -1.70 10.85 -13.88
CA MET A 108 -2.93 11.04 -14.63
C MET A 108 -2.67 11.30 -16.13
N GLY A 109 -2.30 10.24 -16.87
CA GLY A 109 -2.06 10.30 -18.32
C GLY A 109 -0.86 11.17 -18.74
N ILE A 110 -0.03 11.59 -17.80
CA ILE A 110 1.14 12.44 -18.03
C ILE A 110 2.39 11.58 -18.14
N ASP A 111 3.18 11.78 -19.20
CA ASP A 111 4.46 11.08 -19.38
C ASP A 111 5.54 11.54 -18.37
N GLY A 112 6.72 10.90 -18.42
CA GLY A 112 7.87 11.23 -17.56
C GLY A 112 8.32 12.69 -17.61
N ASN A 113 7.99 13.42 -18.69
CA ASN A 113 8.37 14.80 -18.94
C ASN A 113 7.24 15.81 -18.66
N GLY A 114 6.14 15.38 -18.06
CA GLY A 114 4.98 16.26 -17.80
C GLY A 114 4.12 16.54 -19.03
N ARG A 115 4.21 15.72 -20.08
CA ARG A 115 3.48 15.92 -21.34
C ARG A 115 2.32 14.95 -21.45
N VAL A 116 1.20 15.45 -22.02
CA VAL A 116 0.06 14.65 -22.42
C VAL A 116 -0.05 14.71 -23.93
N PHE A 117 -0.12 13.57 -24.60
CA PHE A 117 -0.05 13.49 -26.08
C PHE A 117 1.14 14.25 -26.69
N GLY A 118 2.28 14.25 -25.99
CA GLY A 118 3.49 14.94 -26.41
C GLY A 118 3.52 16.45 -26.16
N SER A 119 2.45 17.05 -25.59
CA SER A 119 2.36 18.48 -25.29
C SER A 119 2.38 18.78 -23.79
N ALA A 120 3.27 19.68 -23.36
CA ALA A 120 3.32 20.18 -22.00
C ALA A 120 2.12 21.08 -21.66
N ASP A 121 1.64 21.87 -22.63
CA ASP A 121 0.51 22.76 -22.42
C ASP A 121 -0.79 22.00 -22.18
N VAL A 122 -0.98 20.88 -22.86
CA VAL A 122 -2.12 19.97 -22.63
C VAL A 122 -2.02 19.36 -21.23
N GLY A 123 -0.83 18.95 -20.80
CA GLY A 123 -0.59 18.45 -19.45
C GLY A 123 -0.95 19.49 -18.38
N ALA A 124 -0.47 20.71 -18.53
CA ALA A 124 -0.78 21.82 -17.62
C ALA A 124 -2.28 22.19 -17.63
N ALA A 125 -2.93 22.14 -18.79
CA ALA A 125 -4.37 22.39 -18.88
C ALA A 125 -5.18 21.31 -18.17
N MET A 126 -4.84 20.03 -18.35
CA MET A 126 -5.48 18.92 -17.64
C MET A 126 -5.33 19.05 -16.11
N GLN A 127 -4.13 19.35 -15.62
CA GLN A 127 -3.92 19.58 -14.20
C GLN A 127 -4.81 20.69 -13.64
N ARG A 128 -4.89 21.82 -14.35
CA ARG A 128 -5.79 22.92 -13.96
C ARG A 128 -7.26 22.51 -13.95
N ILE A 129 -7.71 21.75 -14.94
CA ILE A 129 -9.10 21.27 -15.01
C ILE A 129 -9.41 20.36 -13.82
N VAL A 130 -8.55 19.38 -13.55
CA VAL A 130 -8.78 18.37 -12.50
C VAL A 130 -8.69 18.96 -11.09
N SER A 131 -7.86 19.99 -10.89
CA SER A 131 -7.68 20.65 -9.58
C SER A 131 -8.54 21.90 -9.38
N SER A 132 -9.34 22.32 -10.37
CA SER A 132 -10.17 23.52 -10.26
C SER A 132 -11.62 23.18 -9.97
N THR A 133 -12.24 23.99 -9.09
CA THR A 133 -13.68 23.99 -8.88
C THR A 133 -14.31 25.11 -9.71
N ARG A 134 -15.35 24.79 -10.47
CA ARG A 134 -16.12 25.75 -11.27
C ARG A 134 -17.51 26.02 -10.71
N GLY A 135 -17.94 25.18 -9.77
CA GLY A 135 -19.25 25.26 -9.16
C GLY A 135 -19.21 25.14 -7.63
N THR A 136 -20.41 25.18 -7.05
CA THR A 136 -20.62 25.03 -5.59
C THR A 136 -20.98 23.60 -5.18
N HIS A 137 -21.07 22.68 -6.17
CA HIS A 137 -21.47 21.31 -5.91
C HIS A 137 -20.42 20.58 -5.06
N VAL A 138 -20.86 19.91 -4.01
CA VAL A 138 -19.98 19.25 -3.03
C VAL A 138 -19.07 18.23 -3.70
N PHE A 139 -19.59 17.35 -4.55
CA PHE A 139 -18.79 16.34 -5.23
C PHE A 139 -17.75 16.94 -6.19
N GLU A 140 -18.06 18.04 -6.87
CA GLU A 140 -17.10 18.72 -7.73
C GLU A 140 -15.93 19.28 -6.92
N ARG A 141 -16.21 19.88 -5.77
CA ARG A 141 -15.19 20.39 -4.85
C ARG A 141 -14.32 19.28 -4.28
N ASP A 142 -14.92 18.17 -3.86
CA ASP A 142 -14.19 17.03 -3.33
C ASP A 142 -13.30 16.38 -4.40
N MET A 143 -13.82 16.23 -5.62
CA MET A 143 -13.04 15.71 -6.75
C MET A 143 -11.86 16.61 -7.10
N ALA A 144 -12.04 17.93 -7.12
CA ALA A 144 -10.98 18.89 -7.38
C ALA A 144 -9.92 18.86 -6.26
N ALA A 145 -10.35 18.77 -5.00
CA ALA A 145 -9.44 18.66 -3.86
C ALA A 145 -8.64 17.33 -3.89
N LEU A 146 -9.29 16.24 -4.28
CA LEU A 146 -8.64 14.94 -4.45
C LEU A 146 -7.62 15.00 -5.60
N GLY A 147 -7.99 15.59 -6.74
CA GLY A 147 -7.12 15.77 -7.89
C GLY A 147 -5.89 16.61 -7.56
N ALA A 148 -6.06 17.73 -6.88
CA ALA A 148 -4.96 18.57 -6.44
C ALA A 148 -4.00 17.80 -5.52
N ARG A 149 -4.52 17.10 -4.51
CA ARG A 149 -3.71 16.28 -3.60
C ARG A 149 -2.94 15.18 -4.33
N ALA A 150 -3.57 14.53 -5.31
CA ALA A 150 -2.93 13.47 -6.09
C ALA A 150 -1.77 13.99 -6.94
N ILE A 151 -1.93 15.18 -7.54
CA ILE A 151 -0.88 15.84 -8.33
C ILE A 151 0.29 16.25 -7.43
N ASP A 152 0.00 16.89 -6.29
CA ASP A 152 1.04 17.31 -5.33
C ASP A 152 1.81 16.11 -4.75
N ALA A 153 1.10 15.03 -4.44
CA ALA A 153 1.70 13.80 -3.94
C ALA A 153 2.59 13.14 -5.02
N GLU A 154 2.12 13.05 -6.27
CA GLU A 154 2.92 12.52 -7.37
C GLU A 154 4.20 13.31 -7.57
N LEU A 155 4.11 14.63 -7.60
CA LEU A 155 5.26 15.51 -7.75
C LEU A 155 6.26 15.34 -6.61
N ALA A 156 5.77 15.28 -5.38
CA ALA A 156 6.58 15.09 -4.19
C ALA A 156 7.28 13.72 -4.19
N LEU A 157 6.56 12.66 -4.52
CA LEU A 157 7.14 11.31 -4.61
C LEU A 157 8.17 11.23 -5.72
N ARG A 158 7.87 11.76 -6.90
CA ARG A 158 8.79 11.77 -8.04
C ARG A 158 10.11 12.47 -7.72
N THR A 159 10.09 13.57 -6.96
CA THR A 159 11.31 14.27 -6.54
C THR A 159 12.08 13.55 -5.44
N ALA A 160 11.41 12.72 -4.64
CA ALA A 160 12.02 11.94 -3.57
C ALA A 160 12.55 10.57 -4.04
N LEU A 161 11.94 9.99 -5.08
CA LEU A 161 12.37 8.71 -5.64
C LEU A 161 13.74 8.86 -6.29
N LYS A 162 14.62 7.95 -5.94
CA LYS A 162 15.94 7.86 -6.54
C LYS A 162 15.88 7.07 -7.85
N PRO A 163 16.72 7.43 -8.84
CA PRO A 163 16.79 6.65 -10.07
C PRO A 163 17.34 5.24 -9.78
N ALA A 164 16.94 4.25 -10.58
CA ALA A 164 17.42 2.87 -10.46
C ALA A 164 18.94 2.74 -10.51
N SER A 165 19.64 3.75 -11.07
CA SER A 165 21.10 3.85 -11.11
C SER A 165 21.73 4.41 -9.83
N ASP A 166 20.94 4.80 -8.82
CA ASP A 166 21.47 5.30 -7.55
C ASP A 166 22.30 4.23 -6.85
N ALA A 167 23.44 4.63 -6.30
CA ALA A 167 24.37 3.72 -5.61
C ALA A 167 23.75 2.96 -4.43
N LEU A 168 22.65 3.45 -3.84
CA LEU A 168 21.89 2.74 -2.81
C LEU A 168 21.31 1.43 -3.30
N PHE A 169 20.93 1.34 -4.58
CA PHE A 169 20.37 0.13 -5.16
C PHE A 169 21.43 -0.85 -5.69
N GLY A 170 22.70 -0.44 -5.69
CA GLY A 170 23.81 -1.23 -6.21
C GLY A 170 24.07 -1.01 -7.69
N THR A 171 24.94 -1.86 -8.25
CA THR A 171 25.31 -1.78 -9.66
C THR A 171 24.19 -2.36 -10.51
N ALA A 172 23.67 -1.56 -11.44
CA ALA A 172 22.73 -2.08 -12.43
C ALA A 172 23.39 -3.19 -13.26
N PRO A 173 22.63 -4.18 -13.74
CA PRO A 173 23.15 -5.20 -14.65
C PRO A 173 23.80 -4.55 -15.88
N SER A 174 24.94 -5.07 -16.30
CA SER A 174 25.79 -4.46 -17.33
C SER A 174 25.22 -4.55 -18.77
N SER A 175 24.06 -5.18 -18.97
CA SER A 175 23.41 -5.30 -20.28
C SER A 175 21.89 -5.38 -20.16
N GLY A 176 21.18 -4.76 -21.08
CA GLY A 176 19.73 -4.94 -21.25
C GLY A 176 18.82 -4.03 -20.43
N GLY A 177 19.34 -2.99 -19.79
CA GLY A 177 18.56 -2.14 -18.89
C GLY A 177 18.33 -2.76 -17.51
N TYR A 178 17.82 -1.97 -16.57
CA TYR A 178 17.52 -2.45 -15.23
C TYR A 178 16.40 -3.49 -15.25
N ASN A 179 16.66 -4.65 -14.66
CA ASN A 179 15.67 -5.70 -14.46
C ASN A 179 15.72 -6.15 -13.00
N ALA A 180 14.68 -5.82 -12.27
CA ALA A 180 14.54 -6.14 -10.85
C ALA A 180 14.70 -7.66 -10.56
N ASN A 181 14.27 -8.51 -11.48
CA ASN A 181 14.39 -9.96 -11.33
C ASN A 181 15.85 -10.44 -11.28
N ASN A 182 16.76 -9.68 -11.86
CA ASN A 182 18.18 -10.00 -11.92
C ASN A 182 19.03 -9.18 -10.93
N ASP A 183 18.41 -8.30 -10.16
CA ASP A 183 19.10 -7.52 -9.14
C ASP A 183 19.42 -8.39 -7.92
N PRO A 184 20.70 -8.63 -7.61
CA PRO A 184 21.07 -9.47 -6.46
C PRO A 184 20.55 -8.96 -5.11
N LYS A 185 20.28 -7.65 -4.98
CA LYS A 185 19.77 -7.05 -3.75
C LYS A 185 18.28 -7.34 -3.54
N LEU A 186 17.54 -7.57 -4.61
CA LEU A 186 16.11 -7.91 -4.58
C LEU A 186 15.86 -9.41 -4.59
N GLN A 187 16.94 -10.21 -4.70
CA GLN A 187 16.86 -11.67 -4.64
C GLN A 187 17.07 -12.18 -3.21
N TYR A 188 16.44 -13.29 -2.90
CA TYR A 188 16.67 -14.05 -1.68
C TYR A 188 16.88 -15.53 -2.00
N ASP A 189 17.58 -16.22 -1.12
CA ASP A 189 17.70 -17.67 -1.22
C ASP A 189 16.42 -18.32 -0.67
N ASN A 190 15.70 -19.02 -1.52
CA ASN A 190 14.51 -19.75 -1.10
C ASN A 190 14.93 -20.91 -0.18
N PRO A 191 14.54 -20.91 1.11
CA PRO A 191 15.00 -21.91 2.06
C PRO A 191 14.49 -23.33 1.77
N LEU A 192 13.47 -23.48 0.92
CA LEU A 192 12.89 -24.77 0.55
C LEU A 192 13.57 -25.37 -0.69
N THR A 193 14.02 -24.55 -1.62
CA THR A 193 14.57 -25.02 -2.89
C THR A 193 16.07 -24.74 -3.04
N GLY A 194 16.65 -23.89 -2.21
CA GLY A 194 18.01 -23.39 -2.34
C GLY A 194 18.27 -22.49 -3.58
N ALA A 195 17.24 -22.23 -4.36
CA ALA A 195 17.35 -21.41 -5.55
C ALA A 195 17.18 -19.92 -5.22
N LYS A 196 17.81 -19.05 -6.03
CA LYS A 196 17.55 -17.62 -6.00
C LYS A 196 16.12 -17.33 -6.46
N SER A 197 15.38 -16.62 -5.64
CA SER A 197 14.01 -16.19 -5.93
C SER A 197 13.92 -14.68 -5.82
N PHE A 198 13.09 -14.09 -6.67
CA PHE A 198 12.86 -12.66 -6.69
C PHE A 198 11.82 -12.25 -5.63
N ASN A 199 12.07 -11.14 -4.95
CA ASN A 199 11.11 -10.55 -4.01
C ASN A 199 10.31 -9.44 -4.71
N SER A 200 9.09 -9.76 -5.11
CA SER A 200 8.20 -8.81 -5.80
C SER A 200 7.84 -7.59 -4.94
N LEU A 201 7.82 -7.72 -3.62
CA LEU A 201 7.57 -6.60 -2.71
C LEU A 201 8.73 -5.60 -2.74
N ALA A 202 9.97 -6.08 -2.80
CA ALA A 202 11.14 -5.20 -2.86
C ALA A 202 11.22 -4.41 -4.19
N GLN A 203 10.58 -4.88 -5.24
CA GLN A 203 10.48 -4.12 -6.50
C GLN A 203 9.61 -2.86 -6.36
N GLN A 204 8.68 -2.86 -5.42
CA GLN A 204 7.72 -1.77 -5.23
C GLN A 204 8.22 -0.71 -4.22
N LEU A 205 9.27 -1.04 -3.47
CA LEU A 205 9.92 -0.15 -2.52
C LEU A 205 11.12 0.56 -3.14
#